data_9a6afea846256f00e24f085ad8e01449
#
_entry.id   9a6afea846256f00e24f085ad8e01449
#
_cell.length_a   1.000
_cell.length_b   1.000
_cell.length_c   1.000
_cell.angle_alpha   90.00
_cell.angle_beta   90.00
_cell.angle_gamma   90.00
#
_symmetry.space_group_name_H-M   'P 1'
#
loop_
_entity.id
_entity.type
_entity.pdbx_description
1 polymer ?
#
loop_
_entity_poly.entity_id
_entity_poly.type
_entity_poly.pdbx_seq_one_letter_code
_entity_poly.pdbx_strand_id
1 'polypeptide(L)'
;MKKTIFTGSAVAIVTPMNEEGSINYDNFADRIEEQIAGGTDAIVVCGTTGESAAMTDEEHKECIRFCVEKVAKRVPVIAGAGSNDTAYAIQLSKEAEALGADALLLVTPYYNKTSQRGLVAHFSAIADSVSLPIILYNVPSRTGVNISVETYKELAKKNNIVAAKEASGNISAVAKIAAETDLDIYSGNDDQIVPIMSLGGKGVISVLANCLPTETHEIASYCLEGDYKKAAELQLKLLEFTNDLFIDVNPIPVKEALNIMGKNVGECRLPLIRMEDAKIAKLFSSMEKLGLTK
;
A
#
# COMPACT_ATOMS: atom_id res chain seq x y z
N MET A 1 18.58 5.62 -15.77
CA MET A 1 17.53 5.95 -14.77
C MET A 1 16.51 4.84 -14.77
N LYS A 2 16.09 4.40 -13.62
CA LYS A 2 15.01 3.42 -13.46
C LYS A 2 13.69 4.03 -13.89
N LYS A 3 12.76 3.16 -14.32
CA LYS A 3 11.43 3.62 -14.74
C LYS A 3 10.56 3.86 -13.50
N THR A 4 10.13 5.09 -13.27
CA THR A 4 9.12 5.42 -12.27
C THR A 4 7.79 4.74 -12.62
N ILE A 5 7.16 4.05 -11.65
CA ILE A 5 5.89 3.35 -11.85
C ILE A 5 4.75 4.37 -11.86
N PHE A 6 4.70 5.24 -10.86
CA PHE A 6 3.74 6.35 -10.75
C PHE A 6 4.35 7.49 -9.92
N THR A 7 3.72 8.65 -9.97
CA THR A 7 3.92 9.76 -9.02
C THR A 7 2.57 10.16 -8.46
N GLY A 8 2.51 10.62 -7.21
CA GLY A 8 1.25 10.98 -6.59
C GLY A 8 0.77 9.96 -5.55
N SER A 9 -0.51 9.63 -5.55
CA SER A 9 -1.10 8.72 -4.57
C SER A 9 -1.50 7.38 -5.17
N ALA A 10 -1.04 6.28 -4.59
CA ALA A 10 -1.59 4.96 -4.82
C ALA A 10 -2.44 4.53 -3.63
N VAL A 11 -3.56 3.85 -3.87
CA VAL A 11 -4.34 3.22 -2.81
C VAL A 11 -3.84 1.81 -2.53
N ALA A 12 -3.60 1.46 -1.28
CA ALA A 12 -3.59 0.07 -0.84
C ALA A 12 -5.05 -0.35 -0.65
N ILE A 13 -5.69 -0.82 -1.73
CA ILE A 13 -7.14 -1.00 -1.79
C ILE A 13 -7.60 -2.12 -0.85
N VAL A 14 -8.72 -1.91 -0.14
CA VAL A 14 -9.39 -2.96 0.63
C VAL A 14 -9.99 -4.01 -0.30
N THR A 15 -10.13 -5.24 0.18
CA THR A 15 -10.91 -6.28 -0.49
C THR A 15 -12.27 -6.39 0.20
N PRO A 16 -13.37 -5.96 -0.45
CA PRO A 16 -14.71 -6.12 0.10
C PRO A 16 -15.09 -7.58 0.25
N MET A 17 -15.76 -7.91 1.37
CA MET A 17 -16.22 -9.26 1.68
C MET A 17 -17.74 -9.28 1.87
N ASN A 18 -18.38 -10.40 1.50
CA ASN A 18 -19.77 -10.70 1.84
C ASN A 18 -19.86 -11.16 3.31
N GLU A 19 -21.07 -11.30 3.84
CA GLU A 19 -21.31 -11.73 5.22
C GLU A 19 -20.70 -13.11 5.54
N GLU A 20 -20.69 -14.02 4.55
CA GLU A 20 -20.09 -15.35 4.67
C GLU A 20 -18.56 -15.36 4.45
N GLY A 21 -17.96 -14.18 4.22
CA GLY A 21 -16.53 -14.01 4.05
C GLY A 21 -16.01 -14.28 2.62
N SER A 22 -16.86 -14.55 1.64
CA SER A 22 -16.46 -14.57 0.23
C SER A 22 -16.17 -13.17 -0.29
N ILE A 23 -15.36 -13.05 -1.35
CA ILE A 23 -15.01 -11.74 -1.91
C ILE A 23 -16.20 -11.17 -2.69
N ASN A 24 -16.54 -9.90 -2.41
CA ASN A 24 -17.61 -9.17 -3.08
C ASN A 24 -17.04 -8.38 -4.26
N TYR A 25 -17.02 -9.00 -5.43
CA TYR A 25 -16.43 -8.40 -6.64
C TYR A 25 -17.23 -7.22 -7.18
N ASP A 26 -18.57 -7.16 -6.98
CA ASP A 26 -19.38 -6.01 -7.39
C ASP A 26 -18.99 -4.78 -6.58
N ASN A 27 -18.89 -4.92 -5.26
CA ASN A 27 -18.42 -3.84 -4.39
C ASN A 27 -16.95 -3.50 -4.67
N PHE A 28 -16.13 -4.50 -4.99
CA PHE A 28 -14.73 -4.25 -5.35
C PHE A 28 -14.62 -3.42 -6.63
N ALA A 29 -15.48 -3.67 -7.63
CA ALA A 29 -15.57 -2.83 -8.82
C ALA A 29 -15.91 -1.38 -8.48
N ASP A 30 -16.87 -1.15 -7.57
CA ASP A 30 -17.27 0.19 -7.13
C ASP A 30 -16.11 0.91 -6.42
N ARG A 31 -15.35 0.19 -5.56
CA ARG A 31 -14.17 0.79 -4.91
C ARG A 31 -13.11 1.19 -5.93
N ILE A 32 -12.84 0.37 -6.93
CA ILE A 32 -11.90 0.69 -8.01
C ILE A 32 -12.33 1.95 -8.78
N GLU A 33 -13.61 2.04 -9.16
CA GLU A 33 -14.13 3.21 -9.87
C GLU A 33 -14.05 4.49 -9.02
N GLU A 34 -14.38 4.42 -7.73
CA GLU A 34 -14.25 5.56 -6.82
C GLU A 34 -12.80 6.05 -6.71
N GLN A 35 -11.84 5.14 -6.64
CA GLN A 35 -10.43 5.49 -6.60
C GLN A 35 -10.00 6.24 -7.86
N ILE A 36 -10.36 5.72 -9.03
CA ILE A 36 -10.02 6.34 -10.31
C ILE A 36 -10.70 7.71 -10.45
N ALA A 37 -11.99 7.80 -10.08
CA ALA A 37 -12.73 9.06 -10.12
C ALA A 37 -12.16 10.10 -9.12
N GLY A 38 -11.60 9.66 -8.00
CA GLY A 38 -10.97 10.51 -7.00
C GLY A 38 -9.53 10.93 -7.32
N GLY A 39 -9.00 10.53 -8.48
CA GLY A 39 -7.67 10.94 -8.94
C GLY A 39 -6.52 10.06 -8.45
N THR A 40 -6.81 8.87 -7.92
CA THR A 40 -5.77 7.91 -7.52
C THR A 40 -4.86 7.56 -8.71
N ASP A 41 -3.53 7.67 -8.52
CA ASP A 41 -2.53 7.52 -9.58
C ASP A 41 -2.08 6.07 -9.81
N ALA A 42 -2.33 5.16 -8.86
CA ALA A 42 -2.09 3.72 -9.00
C ALA A 42 -2.93 2.92 -7.97
N ILE A 43 -3.20 1.65 -8.25
CA ILE A 43 -3.93 0.76 -7.34
C ILE A 43 -3.02 -0.39 -6.92
N VAL A 44 -2.82 -0.57 -5.60
CA VAL A 44 -2.14 -1.73 -5.03
C VAL A 44 -3.19 -2.74 -4.59
N VAL A 45 -3.28 -3.85 -5.29
CA VAL A 45 -4.18 -4.98 -5.00
C VAL A 45 -3.45 -6.08 -4.22
N CYS A 46 -4.14 -6.80 -3.36
CA CYS A 46 -3.58 -7.89 -2.55
C CYS A 46 -2.38 -7.46 -1.70
N GLY A 47 -2.36 -6.20 -1.24
CA GLY A 47 -1.45 -5.77 -0.18
C GLY A 47 -1.95 -6.19 1.21
N THR A 48 -1.29 -5.70 2.27
CA THR A 48 -1.72 -5.93 3.67
C THR A 48 -3.16 -5.48 3.89
N THR A 49 -3.52 -4.30 3.40
CA THR A 49 -4.86 -3.71 3.51
C THR A 49 -5.91 -4.49 2.72
N GLY A 50 -5.49 -5.17 1.65
CA GLY A 50 -6.35 -6.07 0.87
C GLY A 50 -6.47 -7.48 1.44
N GLU A 51 -5.96 -7.74 2.66
CA GLU A 51 -6.09 -9.03 3.38
C GLU A 51 -5.51 -10.25 2.63
N SER A 52 -4.45 -10.05 1.84
CA SER A 52 -3.84 -11.14 1.04
C SER A 52 -3.41 -12.36 1.88
N ALA A 53 -3.02 -12.14 3.15
CA ALA A 53 -2.62 -13.23 4.05
C ALA A 53 -3.79 -14.17 4.45
N ALA A 54 -5.04 -13.77 4.22
CA ALA A 54 -6.24 -14.55 4.52
C ALA A 54 -6.96 -15.04 3.24
N MET A 55 -6.30 -14.95 2.09
CA MET A 55 -6.80 -15.44 0.80
C MET A 55 -6.23 -16.83 0.47
N THR A 56 -7.01 -17.63 -0.24
CA THR A 56 -6.45 -18.80 -0.95
C THR A 56 -5.66 -18.33 -2.18
N ASP A 57 -4.85 -19.21 -2.75
CA ASP A 57 -4.10 -18.91 -3.98
C ASP A 57 -5.03 -18.50 -5.13
N GLU A 58 -6.16 -19.17 -5.26
CA GLU A 58 -7.18 -18.92 -6.27
C GLU A 58 -7.81 -17.52 -6.07
N GLU A 59 -8.16 -17.15 -4.85
CA GLU A 59 -8.71 -15.84 -4.52
C GLU A 59 -7.68 -14.73 -4.78
N HIS A 60 -6.42 -14.95 -4.42
CA HIS A 60 -5.34 -13.99 -4.64
C HIS A 60 -5.15 -13.71 -6.15
N LYS A 61 -5.09 -14.75 -6.97
CA LYS A 61 -5.00 -14.65 -8.43
C LYS A 61 -6.23 -13.97 -9.02
N GLU A 62 -7.41 -14.37 -8.58
CA GLU A 62 -8.66 -13.82 -9.09
C GLU A 62 -8.81 -12.33 -8.74
N CYS A 63 -8.42 -11.89 -7.53
CA CYS A 63 -8.39 -10.47 -7.17
C CYS A 63 -7.47 -9.66 -8.07
N ILE A 64 -6.28 -10.17 -8.38
CA ILE A 64 -5.34 -9.48 -9.27
C ILE A 64 -5.92 -9.41 -10.68
N ARG A 65 -6.41 -10.54 -11.22
CA ARG A 65 -7.02 -10.60 -12.55
C ARG A 65 -8.18 -9.61 -12.66
N PHE A 66 -9.12 -9.67 -11.72
CA PHE A 66 -10.28 -8.78 -11.67
C PHE A 66 -9.88 -7.30 -11.62
N CYS A 67 -8.91 -6.95 -10.75
CA CYS A 67 -8.43 -5.58 -10.63
C CYS A 67 -7.80 -5.10 -11.94
N VAL A 68 -6.94 -5.90 -12.58
CA VAL A 68 -6.30 -5.56 -13.87
C VAL A 68 -7.34 -5.33 -14.96
N GLU A 69 -8.32 -6.23 -15.08
CA GLU A 69 -9.40 -6.12 -16.06
C GLU A 69 -10.28 -4.89 -15.80
N LYS A 70 -10.67 -4.67 -14.54
CA LYS A 70 -11.55 -3.56 -14.15
C LYS A 70 -10.88 -2.21 -14.32
N VAL A 71 -9.61 -2.09 -13.96
CA VAL A 71 -8.81 -0.86 -14.14
C VAL A 71 -8.59 -0.55 -15.62
N ALA A 72 -8.47 -1.58 -16.47
CA ALA A 72 -8.34 -1.45 -17.92
C ALA A 72 -7.26 -0.44 -18.35
N LYS A 73 -6.07 -0.52 -17.71
CA LYS A 73 -4.92 0.35 -17.99
C LYS A 73 -5.13 1.86 -17.78
N ARG A 74 -6.20 2.29 -17.10
CA ARG A 74 -6.42 3.70 -16.76
C ARG A 74 -5.38 4.24 -15.78
N VAL A 75 -4.93 3.40 -14.85
CA VAL A 75 -3.81 3.64 -13.93
C VAL A 75 -3.00 2.36 -13.76
N PRO A 76 -1.74 2.40 -13.30
CA PRO A 76 -0.98 1.19 -12.99
C PRO A 76 -1.64 0.32 -11.90
N VAL A 77 -1.64 -1.00 -12.09
CA VAL A 77 -2.02 -1.99 -11.08
C VAL A 77 -0.76 -2.64 -10.52
N ILE A 78 -0.56 -2.51 -9.23
CA ILE A 78 0.58 -3.04 -8.48
C ILE A 78 0.11 -4.23 -7.65
N ALA A 79 0.64 -5.43 -7.92
CA ALA A 79 0.24 -6.63 -7.21
C ALA A 79 1.09 -6.88 -5.96
N GLY A 80 0.46 -7.08 -4.81
CA GLY A 80 1.12 -7.59 -3.62
C GLY A 80 1.48 -9.07 -3.81
N ALA A 81 2.77 -9.38 -3.98
CA ALA A 81 3.27 -10.72 -4.27
C ALA A 81 4.40 -11.17 -3.32
N GLY A 82 4.65 -10.41 -2.24
CA GLY A 82 5.66 -10.75 -1.24
C GLY A 82 5.24 -11.91 -0.34
N SER A 83 6.20 -12.75 0.04
CA SER A 83 6.03 -13.84 1.00
C SER A 83 7.29 -14.01 1.84
N ASN A 84 7.15 -14.72 2.96
CA ASN A 84 8.28 -15.16 3.79
C ASN A 84 8.94 -16.46 3.27
N ASP A 85 8.40 -17.05 2.21
CA ASP A 85 8.98 -18.15 1.43
C ASP A 85 9.39 -17.62 0.06
N THR A 86 10.68 -17.73 -0.28
CA THR A 86 11.23 -17.22 -1.54
C THR A 86 10.63 -17.92 -2.77
N ALA A 87 10.44 -19.24 -2.71
CA ALA A 87 9.88 -20.00 -3.83
C ALA A 87 8.41 -19.60 -4.08
N TYR A 88 7.65 -19.43 -3.03
CA TYR A 88 6.27 -18.98 -3.12
C TYR A 88 6.16 -17.52 -3.60
N ALA A 89 7.03 -16.61 -3.13
CA ALA A 89 7.09 -15.24 -3.64
C ALA A 89 7.43 -15.18 -5.13
N ILE A 90 8.31 -16.06 -5.63
CA ILE A 90 8.60 -16.20 -7.06
C ILE A 90 7.36 -16.68 -7.82
N GLN A 91 6.64 -17.66 -7.30
CA GLN A 91 5.40 -18.14 -7.90
C GLN A 91 4.37 -17.03 -8.02
N LEU A 92 4.05 -16.34 -6.91
CA LEU A 92 3.09 -15.23 -6.89
C LEU A 92 3.49 -14.10 -7.85
N SER A 93 4.78 -13.80 -7.93
CA SER A 93 5.31 -12.75 -8.81
C SER A 93 5.12 -13.09 -10.29
N LYS A 94 5.40 -14.34 -10.69
CA LYS A 94 5.18 -14.83 -12.06
C LYS A 94 3.69 -14.87 -12.42
N GLU A 95 2.84 -15.27 -11.49
CA GLU A 95 1.39 -15.27 -11.67
C GLU A 95 0.86 -13.85 -11.87
N ALA A 96 1.29 -12.89 -11.04
CA ALA A 96 0.91 -11.49 -11.19
C ALA A 96 1.37 -10.91 -12.54
N GLU A 97 2.59 -11.25 -12.99
CA GLU A 97 3.09 -10.86 -14.32
C GLU A 97 2.22 -11.45 -15.45
N ALA A 98 1.89 -12.73 -15.37
CA ALA A 98 1.04 -13.41 -16.36
C ALA A 98 -0.39 -12.85 -16.40
N LEU A 99 -0.91 -12.35 -15.28
CA LEU A 99 -2.22 -11.71 -15.15
C LEU A 99 -2.23 -10.25 -15.62
N GLY A 100 -1.08 -9.69 -16.00
CA GLY A 100 -0.98 -8.35 -16.58
C GLY A 100 -0.85 -7.20 -15.58
N ALA A 101 -0.43 -7.46 -14.34
CA ALA A 101 -0.02 -6.42 -13.40
C ALA A 101 1.09 -5.56 -14.00
N ASP A 102 1.19 -4.29 -13.58
CA ASP A 102 2.18 -3.34 -14.09
C ASP A 102 3.44 -3.29 -13.22
N ALA A 103 3.34 -3.71 -11.95
CA ALA A 103 4.44 -3.79 -11.00
C ALA A 103 4.12 -4.75 -9.84
N LEU A 104 5.14 -5.04 -9.03
CA LEU A 104 5.03 -5.87 -7.82
C LEU A 104 5.35 -5.07 -6.58
N LEU A 105 4.61 -5.31 -5.48
CA LEU A 105 4.92 -4.87 -4.14
C LEU A 105 5.37 -6.08 -3.31
N LEU A 106 6.63 -6.11 -2.89
CA LEU A 106 7.24 -7.24 -2.19
C LEU A 106 7.60 -6.84 -0.74
N VAL A 107 6.83 -7.35 0.22
CA VAL A 107 7.12 -7.18 1.64
C VAL A 107 8.35 -8.01 2.06
N THR A 108 9.10 -7.53 3.06
CA THR A 108 10.20 -8.31 3.67
C THR A 108 9.68 -9.62 4.26
N PRO A 109 10.49 -10.72 4.26
CA PRO A 109 10.11 -11.95 4.92
C PRO A 109 9.74 -11.70 6.38
N TYR A 110 8.51 -12.06 6.74
CA TYR A 110 7.94 -11.93 8.08
C TYR A 110 7.99 -13.28 8.81
N TYR A 111 7.92 -13.26 10.14
CA TYR A 111 7.90 -14.42 11.03
C TYR A 111 9.25 -15.18 11.07
N ASN A 112 9.64 -15.91 10.03
CA ASN A 112 10.93 -16.61 9.95
C ASN A 112 12.12 -15.63 9.86
N LYS A 113 11.87 -14.36 9.46
CA LYS A 113 12.85 -13.28 9.34
C LYS A 113 14.04 -13.67 8.45
N THR A 114 15.06 -12.82 8.38
CA THR A 114 16.32 -13.15 7.74
C THR A 114 17.38 -12.07 8.08
N SER A 115 18.64 -12.34 7.73
CA SER A 115 19.72 -11.35 7.78
C SER A 115 19.68 -10.41 6.58
N GLN A 116 20.44 -9.31 6.60
CA GLN A 116 20.57 -8.39 5.46
C GLN A 116 21.06 -9.11 4.20
N ARG A 117 22.03 -10.03 4.33
CA ARG A 117 22.48 -10.88 3.21
C ARG A 117 21.36 -11.79 2.67
N GLY A 118 20.52 -12.29 3.56
CA GLY A 118 19.36 -13.08 3.20
C GLY A 118 18.31 -12.24 2.47
N LEU A 119 18.07 -10.97 2.85
CA LEU A 119 17.21 -10.04 2.11
C LEU A 119 17.73 -9.83 0.69
N VAL A 120 19.06 -9.61 0.52
CA VAL A 120 19.66 -9.47 -0.81
C VAL A 120 19.42 -10.73 -1.64
N ALA A 121 19.65 -11.91 -1.08
CA ALA A 121 19.45 -13.18 -1.79
C ALA A 121 17.97 -13.39 -2.16
N HIS A 122 17.05 -13.18 -1.21
CA HIS A 122 15.61 -13.33 -1.39
C HIS A 122 15.07 -12.43 -2.51
N PHE A 123 15.26 -11.11 -2.39
CA PHE A 123 14.75 -10.17 -3.37
C PHE A 123 15.44 -10.28 -4.74
N SER A 124 16.74 -10.63 -4.76
CA SER A 124 17.44 -10.89 -6.02
C SER A 124 16.88 -12.10 -6.76
N ALA A 125 16.60 -13.20 -6.05
CA ALA A 125 16.01 -14.40 -6.67
C ALA A 125 14.62 -14.11 -7.27
N ILE A 126 13.80 -13.29 -6.59
CA ILE A 126 12.50 -12.87 -7.12
C ILE A 126 12.70 -11.97 -8.34
N ALA A 127 13.57 -10.95 -8.23
CA ALA A 127 13.84 -10.01 -9.31
C ALA A 127 14.36 -10.70 -10.57
N ASP A 128 15.20 -11.75 -10.42
CA ASP A 128 15.73 -12.53 -11.55
C ASP A 128 14.68 -13.45 -12.20
N SER A 129 13.52 -13.64 -11.58
CA SER A 129 12.46 -14.53 -12.06
C SER A 129 11.38 -13.87 -12.89
N VAL A 130 11.30 -12.52 -12.90
CA VAL A 130 10.27 -11.70 -13.55
C VAL A 130 10.87 -10.48 -14.24
N SER A 131 10.13 -9.89 -15.16
CA SER A 131 10.53 -8.64 -15.84
C SER A 131 9.86 -7.40 -15.25
N LEU A 132 8.82 -7.56 -14.43
CA LEU A 132 8.07 -6.45 -13.84
C LEU A 132 8.93 -5.58 -12.91
N PRO A 133 8.66 -4.27 -12.86
CA PRO A 133 9.22 -3.40 -11.84
C PRO A 133 8.78 -3.82 -10.43
N ILE A 134 9.71 -3.72 -9.49
CA ILE A 134 9.53 -4.16 -8.10
C ILE A 134 9.65 -2.98 -7.15
N ILE A 135 8.69 -2.86 -6.24
CA ILE A 135 8.71 -1.99 -5.06
C ILE A 135 9.03 -2.85 -3.85
N LEU A 136 10.14 -2.59 -3.18
CA LEU A 136 10.47 -3.22 -1.90
C LEU A 136 9.63 -2.60 -0.79
N TYR A 137 8.98 -3.43 0.02
CA TYR A 137 8.14 -2.94 1.12
C TYR A 137 8.77 -3.22 2.47
N ASN A 138 9.18 -2.15 3.16
CA ASN A 138 9.80 -2.17 4.48
C ASN A 138 8.79 -1.73 5.55
N VAL A 139 8.35 -2.68 6.39
CA VAL A 139 7.39 -2.44 7.47
C VAL A 139 7.78 -3.24 8.73
N PRO A 140 8.87 -2.84 9.41
CA PRO A 140 9.46 -3.61 10.51
C PRO A 140 8.51 -3.82 11.69
N SER A 141 7.53 -2.95 11.91
CA SER A 141 6.49 -3.12 12.93
C SER A 141 5.62 -4.37 12.73
N ARG A 142 5.49 -4.83 11.47
CA ARG A 142 4.73 -6.05 11.13
C ARG A 142 5.62 -7.26 10.92
N THR A 143 6.76 -7.07 10.28
CA THR A 143 7.62 -8.18 9.84
C THR A 143 8.69 -8.55 10.85
N GLY A 144 9.07 -7.62 11.74
CA GLY A 144 10.23 -7.77 12.61
C GLY A 144 11.58 -7.75 11.87
N VAL A 145 11.57 -7.31 10.61
CA VAL A 145 12.75 -7.16 9.75
C VAL A 145 12.78 -5.75 9.19
N ASN A 146 13.93 -5.09 9.27
CA ASN A 146 14.16 -3.78 8.67
C ASN A 146 15.23 -3.88 7.59
N ILE A 147 15.00 -3.27 6.43
CA ILE A 147 15.98 -3.19 5.34
C ILE A 147 16.99 -2.08 5.68
N SER A 148 18.28 -2.40 5.72
CA SER A 148 19.31 -1.38 5.91
C SER A 148 19.58 -0.57 4.64
N VAL A 149 20.14 0.63 4.79
CA VAL A 149 20.52 1.47 3.62
C VAL A 149 21.49 0.72 2.70
N GLU A 150 22.46 0.00 3.26
CA GLU A 150 23.40 -0.81 2.50
C GLU A 150 22.72 -1.92 1.71
N THR A 151 21.66 -2.52 2.27
CA THR A 151 20.87 -3.53 1.58
C THR A 151 20.08 -2.90 0.42
N TYR A 152 19.48 -1.72 0.60
CA TYR A 152 18.85 -0.97 -0.49
C TYR A 152 19.86 -0.65 -1.61
N LYS A 153 21.07 -0.21 -1.27
CA LYS A 153 22.14 0.07 -2.24
C LYS A 153 22.50 -1.18 -3.07
N GLU A 154 22.57 -2.34 -2.42
CA GLU A 154 22.89 -3.59 -3.12
C GLU A 154 21.74 -4.00 -4.04
N LEU A 155 20.50 -3.95 -3.54
CA LEU A 155 19.30 -4.31 -4.30
C LEU A 155 19.02 -3.31 -5.45
N ALA A 156 19.37 -2.04 -5.27
CA ALA A 156 19.25 -1.02 -6.30
C ALA A 156 20.11 -1.31 -7.55
N LYS A 157 21.10 -2.21 -7.48
CA LYS A 157 21.87 -2.65 -8.66
C LYS A 157 21.05 -3.52 -9.62
N LYS A 158 19.93 -4.10 -9.17
CA LYS A 158 18.99 -4.82 -10.02
C LYS A 158 18.15 -3.83 -10.82
N ASN A 159 18.08 -4.02 -12.13
CA ASN A 159 17.41 -3.07 -13.04
C ASN A 159 15.91 -2.94 -12.77
N ASN A 160 15.25 -4.03 -12.38
CA ASN A 160 13.82 -4.08 -12.13
C ASN A 160 13.43 -3.83 -10.65
N ILE A 161 14.36 -3.72 -9.72
CA ILE A 161 14.08 -3.18 -8.38
C ILE A 161 14.16 -1.65 -8.49
N VAL A 162 13.01 -0.99 -8.56
CA VAL A 162 12.93 0.41 -8.96
C VAL A 162 12.51 1.35 -7.83
N ALA A 163 11.90 0.82 -6.78
CA ALA A 163 11.36 1.66 -5.70
C ALA A 163 11.37 0.98 -4.32
N ALA A 164 11.15 1.79 -3.30
CA ALA A 164 10.91 1.39 -1.92
C ALA A 164 9.60 2.02 -1.41
N LYS A 165 8.71 1.21 -0.82
CA LYS A 165 7.64 1.67 0.07
C LYS A 165 8.17 1.65 1.49
N GLU A 166 8.43 2.83 2.06
CA GLU A 166 8.96 2.99 3.42
C GLU A 166 7.84 3.22 4.43
N ALA A 167 7.71 2.27 5.34
CA ALA A 167 6.79 2.31 6.48
C ALA A 167 7.49 2.01 7.81
N SER A 168 8.79 2.31 7.89
CA SER A 168 9.57 2.16 9.13
C SER A 168 9.34 3.29 10.13
N GLY A 169 8.79 4.43 9.69
CA GLY A 169 8.67 5.64 10.50
C GLY A 169 10.00 6.41 10.65
N ASN A 170 11.07 5.96 10.04
CA ASN A 170 12.40 6.54 10.20
C ASN A 170 12.78 7.47 9.04
N ILE A 171 12.41 8.75 9.15
CA ILE A 171 12.70 9.78 8.13
C ILE A 171 14.21 9.94 7.87
N SER A 172 15.05 9.75 8.89
CA SER A 172 16.51 9.80 8.70
C SER A 172 17.04 8.65 7.82
N ALA A 173 16.41 7.46 7.89
CA ALA A 173 16.73 6.36 6.98
C ALA A 173 16.26 6.69 5.56
N VAL A 174 15.05 7.25 5.41
CA VAL A 174 14.53 7.72 4.11
C VAL A 174 15.49 8.71 3.45
N ALA A 175 15.99 9.69 4.21
CA ALA A 175 16.96 10.68 3.69
C ALA A 175 18.24 10.01 3.15
N LYS A 176 18.74 8.98 3.84
CA LYS A 176 19.92 8.22 3.38
C LYS A 176 19.63 7.39 2.13
N ILE A 177 18.47 6.73 2.07
CA ILE A 177 18.04 5.97 0.87
C ILE A 177 17.96 6.92 -0.33
N ALA A 178 17.34 8.09 -0.17
CA ALA A 178 17.24 9.09 -1.22
C ALA A 178 18.59 9.63 -1.69
N ALA A 179 19.55 9.81 -0.75
CA ALA A 179 20.88 10.34 -1.06
C ALA A 179 21.81 9.29 -1.71
N GLU A 180 21.64 8.00 -1.39
CA GLU A 180 22.61 6.96 -1.70
C GLU A 180 22.12 5.92 -2.74
N THR A 181 20.86 6.04 -3.20
CA THR A 181 20.27 5.15 -4.21
C THR A 181 19.53 5.92 -5.29
N ASP A 182 19.22 5.25 -6.40
CA ASP A 182 18.34 5.75 -7.46
C ASP A 182 16.92 5.17 -7.39
N LEU A 183 16.54 4.64 -6.21
CA LEU A 183 15.20 4.11 -5.97
C LEU A 183 14.20 5.25 -5.78
N ASP A 184 13.05 5.14 -6.43
CA ASP A 184 11.90 5.96 -6.08
C ASP A 184 11.41 5.59 -4.68
N ILE A 185 11.02 6.58 -3.87
CA ILE A 185 10.56 6.34 -2.50
C ILE A 185 9.09 6.74 -2.41
N TYR A 186 8.27 5.81 -1.93
CA TYR A 186 6.87 6.03 -1.60
C TYR A 186 6.67 5.95 -0.09
N SER A 187 5.93 6.90 0.47
CA SER A 187 5.50 6.77 1.86
C SER A 187 4.58 5.56 2.02
N GLY A 188 4.83 4.73 3.02
CA GLY A 188 3.93 3.68 3.46
C GLY A 188 3.08 4.08 4.65
N ASN A 189 3.28 5.30 5.18
CA ASN A 189 2.58 5.90 6.31
C ASN A 189 1.90 7.20 5.86
N ASP A 190 0.59 7.30 6.04
CA ASP A 190 -0.20 8.44 5.58
C ASP A 190 0.14 9.75 6.32
N ASP A 191 0.56 9.68 7.57
CA ASP A 191 1.04 10.82 8.36
C ASP A 191 2.44 11.34 7.95
N GLN A 192 3.15 10.61 7.07
CA GLN A 192 4.51 10.94 6.63
C GLN A 192 4.61 11.26 5.14
N ILE A 193 3.50 11.52 4.45
CA ILE A 193 3.51 11.87 3.01
C ILE A 193 4.39 13.09 2.78
N VAL A 194 4.06 14.21 3.41
CA VAL A 194 4.79 15.48 3.23
C VAL A 194 6.27 15.37 3.62
N PRO A 195 6.64 14.83 4.80
CA PRO A 195 8.04 14.65 5.16
C PRO A 195 8.84 13.81 4.15
N ILE A 196 8.28 12.70 3.66
CA ILE A 196 8.98 11.84 2.70
C ILE A 196 9.08 12.50 1.33
N MET A 197 8.03 13.13 0.86
CA MET A 197 8.03 13.83 -0.43
C MET A 197 8.95 15.05 -0.43
N SER A 198 9.14 15.73 0.71
CA SER A 198 10.11 16.83 0.86
C SER A 198 11.56 16.38 0.68
N LEU A 199 11.84 15.08 0.85
CA LEU A 199 13.15 14.47 0.60
C LEU A 199 13.29 13.88 -0.81
N GLY A 200 12.37 14.22 -1.73
CA GLY A 200 12.38 13.73 -3.12
C GLY A 200 11.54 12.46 -3.35
N GLY A 201 10.75 12.04 -2.35
CA GLY A 201 9.78 10.94 -2.51
C GLY A 201 8.81 11.21 -3.66
N LYS A 202 8.34 10.15 -4.31
CA LYS A 202 7.49 10.22 -5.50
C LYS A 202 6.00 10.21 -5.19
N GLY A 203 5.65 9.88 -3.93
CA GLY A 203 4.25 9.79 -3.54
C GLY A 203 4.02 8.90 -2.32
N VAL A 204 2.83 8.34 -2.23
CA VAL A 204 2.37 7.49 -1.14
C VAL A 204 1.67 6.23 -1.65
N ILE A 205 1.80 5.13 -0.91
CA ILE A 205 0.92 3.96 -1.03
C ILE A 205 0.07 3.92 0.24
N SER A 206 -1.14 4.42 0.14
CA SER A 206 -1.98 4.95 1.19
C SER A 206 -3.06 3.98 1.67
N VAL A 207 -3.39 4.02 2.96
CA VAL A 207 -4.62 3.46 3.54
C VAL A 207 -5.73 4.52 3.54
N LEU A 208 -5.40 5.77 3.88
CA LEU A 208 -6.32 6.93 3.90
C LEU A 208 -7.06 7.09 2.56
N ALA A 209 -6.39 6.85 1.45
CA ALA A 209 -6.97 6.95 0.10
C ALA A 209 -8.20 6.06 -0.11
N ASN A 210 -8.39 4.97 0.66
CA ASN A 210 -9.63 4.18 0.57
C ASN A 210 -10.87 5.01 0.93
N CYS A 211 -10.74 5.93 1.88
CA CYS A 211 -11.84 6.80 2.35
C CYS A 211 -11.84 8.17 1.67
N LEU A 212 -10.66 8.72 1.42
CA LEU A 212 -10.44 10.10 0.94
C LEU A 212 -9.44 10.09 -0.25
N PRO A 213 -9.83 9.52 -1.40
CA PRO A 213 -8.92 9.42 -2.54
C PRO A 213 -8.50 10.79 -3.08
N THR A 214 -9.43 11.75 -3.19
CA THR A 214 -9.17 13.09 -3.72
C THR A 214 -8.20 13.86 -2.83
N GLU A 215 -8.45 13.90 -1.54
CA GLU A 215 -7.63 14.63 -0.58
C GLU A 215 -6.22 14.02 -0.49
N THR A 216 -6.11 12.69 -0.56
CA THR A 216 -4.81 12.02 -0.55
C THR A 216 -4.03 12.31 -1.83
N HIS A 217 -4.69 12.33 -2.98
CA HIS A 217 -4.11 12.75 -4.25
C HIS A 217 -3.64 14.23 -4.19
N GLU A 218 -4.48 15.14 -3.64
CA GLU A 218 -4.14 16.56 -3.50
C GLU A 218 -2.91 16.78 -2.63
N ILE A 219 -2.76 16.08 -1.49
CA ILE A 219 -1.55 16.20 -0.65
C ILE A 219 -0.30 15.88 -1.48
N ALA A 220 -0.33 14.77 -2.21
CA ALA A 220 0.81 14.36 -3.03
C ALA A 220 1.05 15.32 -4.21
N SER A 221 -0.01 15.80 -4.86
CA SER A 221 0.07 16.76 -5.96
C SER A 221 0.69 18.09 -5.52
N TYR A 222 0.24 18.66 -4.40
CA TYR A 222 0.86 19.87 -3.84
C TYR A 222 2.35 19.68 -3.53
N CYS A 223 2.76 18.51 -3.03
CA CYS A 223 4.18 18.23 -2.86
C CYS A 223 4.94 18.19 -4.18
N LEU A 224 4.38 17.57 -5.23
CA LEU A 224 4.98 17.49 -6.56
C LEU A 224 5.11 18.87 -7.24
N GLU A 225 4.15 19.75 -6.98
CA GLU A 225 4.15 21.14 -7.43
C GLU A 225 5.08 22.05 -6.61
N GLY A 226 5.62 21.56 -5.49
CA GLY A 226 6.48 22.32 -4.58
C GLY A 226 5.71 23.18 -3.56
N ASP A 227 4.37 23.08 -3.51
CA ASP A 227 3.53 23.79 -2.52
C ASP A 227 3.39 22.98 -1.22
N TYR A 228 4.53 22.79 -0.54
CA TYR A 228 4.58 22.07 0.74
C TYR A 228 3.74 22.71 1.83
N LYS A 229 3.42 24.00 1.71
CA LYS A 229 2.56 24.67 2.69
C LYS A 229 1.13 24.13 2.60
N LYS A 230 0.53 24.11 1.41
CA LYS A 230 -0.81 23.55 1.21
C LYS A 230 -0.85 22.06 1.51
N ALA A 231 0.17 21.29 1.08
CA ALA A 231 0.28 19.88 1.39
C ALA A 231 0.25 19.63 2.90
N ALA A 232 1.04 20.39 3.68
CA ALA A 232 1.07 20.27 5.13
C ALA A 232 -0.24 20.70 5.79
N GLU A 233 -0.87 21.80 5.35
CA GLU A 233 -2.17 22.25 5.85
C GLU A 233 -3.23 21.14 5.67
N LEU A 234 -3.29 20.51 4.50
CA LEU A 234 -4.25 19.43 4.23
C LEU A 234 -3.91 18.17 5.02
N GLN A 235 -2.65 17.73 5.05
CA GLN A 235 -2.24 16.57 5.83
C GLN A 235 -2.55 16.73 7.32
N LEU A 236 -2.28 17.91 7.90
CA LEU A 236 -2.55 18.19 9.31
C LEU A 236 -4.05 18.29 9.60
N LYS A 237 -4.86 18.79 8.68
CA LYS A 237 -6.32 18.77 8.79
C LYS A 237 -6.87 17.34 8.89
N LEU A 238 -6.26 16.39 8.19
CA LEU A 238 -6.70 15.00 8.17
C LEU A 238 -6.02 14.12 9.22
N LEU A 239 -5.06 14.66 9.99
CA LEU A 239 -4.17 13.88 10.85
C LEU A 239 -4.88 13.04 11.90
N GLU A 240 -5.94 13.59 12.56
CA GLU A 240 -6.70 12.87 13.57
C GLU A 240 -7.35 11.61 12.95
N PHE A 241 -8.06 11.77 11.86
CA PHE A 241 -8.69 10.65 11.14
C PHE A 241 -7.64 9.66 10.60
N THR A 242 -6.55 10.16 10.03
CA THR A 242 -5.43 9.33 9.58
C THR A 242 -4.90 8.43 10.70
N ASN A 243 -4.69 8.99 11.90
CA ASN A 243 -4.23 8.21 13.06
C ASN A 243 -5.29 7.20 13.53
N ASP A 244 -6.57 7.57 13.48
CA ASP A 244 -7.65 6.68 13.88
C ASP A 244 -7.87 5.51 12.91
N LEU A 245 -7.43 5.61 11.65
CA LEU A 245 -7.36 4.47 10.73
C LEU A 245 -6.30 3.42 11.14
N PHE A 246 -5.48 3.72 12.15
CA PHE A 246 -4.48 2.81 12.73
C PHE A 246 -4.66 2.61 14.25
N ILE A 247 -5.83 2.98 14.80
CA ILE A 247 -6.16 2.77 16.22
C ILE A 247 -6.27 1.28 16.59
N ASP A 248 -6.46 0.44 15.58
CA ASP A 248 -6.39 -1.01 15.64
C ASP A 248 -5.58 -1.55 14.45
N VAL A 249 -5.48 -2.86 14.34
CA VAL A 249 -4.73 -3.50 13.26
C VAL A 249 -5.36 -3.19 11.90
N ASN A 250 -4.63 -2.47 11.02
CA ASN A 250 -5.06 -2.26 9.63
C ASN A 250 -5.19 -3.63 8.91
N PRO A 251 -6.32 -3.94 8.22
CA PRO A 251 -7.33 -3.01 7.69
C PRO A 251 -8.62 -2.88 8.52
N ILE A 252 -8.67 -3.30 9.77
CA ILE A 252 -9.91 -3.27 10.55
C ILE A 252 -10.52 -1.85 10.60
N PRO A 253 -9.78 -0.78 11.00
CA PRO A 253 -10.38 0.55 11.08
C PRO A 253 -10.80 1.13 9.73
N VAL A 254 -10.05 0.91 8.67
CA VAL A 254 -10.43 1.44 7.35
C VAL A 254 -11.67 0.77 6.77
N LYS A 255 -11.87 -0.53 7.01
CA LYS A 255 -13.12 -1.21 6.61
C LYS A 255 -14.30 -0.74 7.45
N GLU A 256 -14.12 -0.54 8.76
CA GLU A 256 -15.15 0.05 9.62
C GLU A 256 -15.52 1.48 9.15
N ALA A 257 -14.53 2.32 8.83
CA ALA A 257 -14.76 3.66 8.29
C ALA A 257 -15.56 3.62 6.98
N LEU A 258 -15.21 2.75 6.05
CA LEU A 258 -15.94 2.57 4.80
C LEU A 258 -17.39 2.09 5.03
N ASN A 259 -17.61 1.20 5.99
CA ASN A 259 -18.96 0.75 6.36
C ASN A 259 -19.78 1.89 6.98
N ILE A 260 -19.20 2.72 7.86
CA ILE A 260 -19.83 3.94 8.39
C ILE A 260 -20.19 4.92 7.25
N MET A 261 -19.33 5.05 6.24
CA MET A 261 -19.61 5.84 5.03
C MET A 261 -20.69 5.21 4.13
N GLY A 262 -21.22 4.05 4.49
CA GLY A 262 -22.26 3.33 3.73
C GLY A 262 -21.73 2.62 2.48
N LYS A 263 -20.42 2.29 2.45
CA LYS A 263 -19.81 1.59 1.32
C LYS A 263 -19.96 0.06 1.39
N ASN A 264 -20.39 -0.48 2.53
CA ASN A 264 -20.73 -1.90 2.76
C ASN A 264 -19.64 -2.88 2.30
N VAL A 265 -18.37 -2.60 2.69
CA VAL A 265 -17.23 -3.43 2.32
C VAL A 265 -17.10 -4.71 3.15
N GLY A 266 -18.03 -4.93 4.09
CA GLY A 266 -18.03 -6.08 4.98
C GLY A 266 -16.96 -6.04 6.06
N GLU A 267 -16.86 -7.12 6.83
CA GLU A 267 -15.85 -7.27 7.88
C GLU A 267 -14.56 -7.91 7.35
N CYS A 268 -13.50 -7.90 8.17
CA CYS A 268 -12.28 -8.64 7.88
C CYS A 268 -12.48 -10.14 8.11
N ARG A 269 -11.67 -10.95 7.44
CA ARG A 269 -11.56 -12.38 7.75
C ARG A 269 -10.74 -12.61 9.02
N LEU A 270 -11.04 -13.69 9.76
CA LEU A 270 -10.17 -14.14 10.85
C LEU A 270 -8.71 -14.32 10.37
N PRO A 271 -7.74 -13.98 11.21
CA PRO A 271 -7.81 -13.69 12.66
C PRO A 271 -8.22 -12.26 13.01
N LEU A 272 -8.49 -11.40 12.02
CA LEU A 272 -8.93 -10.04 12.26
C LEU A 272 -10.42 -10.00 12.59
N ILE A 273 -10.78 -9.28 13.65
CA ILE A 273 -12.15 -9.15 14.12
C ILE A 273 -12.54 -7.68 14.18
N ARG A 274 -13.84 -7.40 14.25
CA ARG A 274 -14.35 -6.04 14.42
C ARG A 274 -13.75 -5.35 15.64
N MET A 275 -13.52 -4.04 15.56
CA MET A 275 -13.04 -3.23 16.68
C MET A 275 -14.01 -3.24 17.86
N GLU A 276 -13.47 -2.97 19.06
CA GLU A 276 -14.25 -2.66 20.25
C GLU A 276 -15.04 -1.35 20.06
N ASP A 277 -16.24 -1.27 20.64
CA ASP A 277 -17.16 -0.13 20.49
C ASP A 277 -16.52 1.21 20.88
N ALA A 278 -15.64 1.24 21.87
CA ALA A 278 -14.92 2.45 22.28
C ALA A 278 -13.98 2.98 21.17
N LYS A 279 -13.33 2.09 20.42
CA LYS A 279 -12.49 2.46 19.28
C LYS A 279 -13.35 2.91 18.10
N ILE A 280 -14.49 2.25 17.86
CA ILE A 280 -15.45 2.64 16.83
C ILE A 280 -15.99 4.06 17.12
N ALA A 281 -16.36 4.34 18.37
CA ALA A 281 -16.84 5.66 18.75
C ALA A 281 -15.77 6.75 18.53
N LYS A 282 -14.50 6.44 18.77
CA LYS A 282 -13.40 7.38 18.50
C LYS A 282 -13.22 7.62 17.00
N LEU A 283 -13.19 6.56 16.20
CA LEU A 283 -13.12 6.65 14.74
C LEU A 283 -14.30 7.46 14.18
N PHE A 284 -15.52 7.17 14.63
CA PHE A 284 -16.72 7.91 14.25
C PHE A 284 -16.61 9.40 14.56
N SER A 285 -16.08 9.78 15.74
CA SER A 285 -15.91 11.17 16.12
C SER A 285 -14.94 11.93 15.19
N SER A 286 -13.83 11.33 14.79
CA SER A 286 -12.92 11.98 13.83
C SER A 286 -13.52 12.05 12.42
N MET A 287 -14.33 11.06 12.02
CA MET A 287 -15.06 11.06 10.75
C MET A 287 -16.15 12.14 10.71
N GLU A 288 -16.90 12.34 11.82
CA GLU A 288 -17.94 13.36 11.94
C GLU A 288 -17.38 14.76 11.74
N LYS A 289 -16.20 15.06 12.30
CA LYS A 289 -15.50 16.35 12.12
C LYS A 289 -15.17 16.65 10.66
N LEU A 290 -15.03 15.62 9.84
CA LEU A 290 -14.75 15.71 8.41
C LEU A 290 -16.01 15.59 7.53
N GLY A 291 -17.19 15.37 8.14
CA GLY A 291 -18.45 15.18 7.41
C GLY A 291 -18.52 13.85 6.64
N LEU A 292 -17.83 12.81 7.11
CA LEU A 292 -17.76 11.50 6.46
C LEU A 292 -18.82 10.50 6.99
N THR A 293 -19.59 10.88 7.99
CA THR A 293 -20.69 10.07 8.52
C THR A 293 -21.98 10.37 7.78
N LYS A 294 -22.77 9.31 7.51
CA LYS A 294 -24.12 9.43 6.93
C LYS A 294 -25.19 9.50 8.01
#